data_5236594264623b78cebe08c36f66066d
#
_entry.id   5236594264623b78cebe08c36f66066d
#
_cell.length_a   1.000
_cell.length_b   1.000
_cell.length_c   1.000
_cell.angle_alpha   90.00
_cell.angle_beta   90.00
_cell.angle_gamma   90.00
#
_symmetry.space_group_name_H-M   'P 1'
#
loop_
_entity.id
_entity.type
_entity.pdbx_description
1 polymer ?
#
loop_
_entity_poly.entity_id
_entity_poly.type
_entity_poly.pdbx_seq_one_letter_code
_entity_poly.pdbx_strand_id
1 'polypeptide(L)'
;MDKINAIVKKLIMNVMILGLGILVSCSKAPDFITVTSPDGKIKLVVDLKDSVSYSIVHEGEVLVSPSALAMKFEGGRMLGVGEASYKVKIGSASESVDAPFYRQNKISAEWNYARVDYADWTLEFRVYNEGVAWRFETEFESDAVVLD
;
A
#
# COMPACT_ATOMS: atom_id res chain seq x y z
N MET A 1 -48.18 -27.63 26.51
CA MET A 1 -47.07 -26.76 26.95
C MET A 1 -45.87 -26.83 25.99
N ASP A 2 -45.59 -27.95 25.35
CA ASP A 2 -44.40 -28.15 24.52
C ASP A 2 -44.36 -27.42 23.18
N LYS A 3 -45.52 -27.20 22.52
CA LYS A 3 -45.59 -26.49 21.25
C LYS A 3 -45.24 -24.99 21.35
N ILE A 4 -45.60 -24.35 22.48
CA ILE A 4 -45.31 -22.93 22.73
C ILE A 4 -43.81 -22.73 22.95
N ASN A 5 -43.16 -23.64 23.70
CA ASN A 5 -41.72 -23.59 23.93
C ASN A 5 -40.87 -23.79 22.62
N ALA A 6 -41.37 -24.61 21.69
CA ALA A 6 -40.72 -24.79 20.41
C ALA A 6 -40.81 -23.56 19.52
N ILE A 7 -41.97 -22.86 19.53
CA ILE A 7 -42.18 -21.61 18.76
C ILE A 7 -41.30 -20.49 19.32
N VAL A 8 -41.23 -20.34 20.63
CA VAL A 8 -40.42 -19.33 21.32
C VAL A 8 -38.94 -19.55 21.07
N LYS A 9 -38.44 -20.82 21.13
CA LYS A 9 -37.03 -21.15 20.76
C LYS A 9 -36.71 -20.84 19.32
N LYS A 10 -37.63 -21.12 18.38
CA LYS A 10 -37.45 -20.82 16.98
C LYS A 10 -37.45 -19.31 16.68
N LEU A 11 -38.29 -18.54 17.41
CA LEU A 11 -38.33 -17.10 17.32
C LEU A 11 -37.04 -16.44 17.85
N ILE A 12 -36.53 -16.91 19.01
CA ILE A 12 -35.29 -16.43 19.62
C ILE A 12 -34.09 -16.77 18.70
N MET A 13 -34.06 -17.95 18.08
CA MET A 13 -32.99 -18.36 17.18
C MET A 13 -33.00 -17.55 15.89
N ASN A 14 -34.16 -17.19 15.35
CA ASN A 14 -34.24 -16.31 14.17
C ASN A 14 -33.85 -14.84 14.50
N VAL A 15 -34.19 -14.33 15.67
CA VAL A 15 -33.79 -12.98 16.11
C VAL A 15 -32.27 -12.91 16.36
N MET A 16 -31.66 -14.01 16.82
CA MET A 16 -30.20 -14.08 17.04
C MET A 16 -29.40 -14.14 15.71
N ILE A 17 -29.97 -14.71 14.64
CA ILE A 17 -29.37 -14.74 13.30
C ILE A 17 -29.50 -13.39 12.59
N LEU A 18 -30.59 -12.64 12.86
CA LEU A 18 -30.79 -11.30 12.26
C LEU A 18 -29.95 -10.20 12.94
N GLY A 19 -29.39 -10.48 14.12
CA GLY A 19 -28.55 -9.57 14.90
C GLY A 19 -27.06 -9.60 14.55
N LEU A 20 -26.63 -10.50 13.62
CA LEU A 20 -25.27 -10.50 13.05
C LEU A 20 -25.20 -9.44 11.93
N GLY A 21 -25.55 -8.21 12.30
CA GLY A 21 -25.44 -7.03 11.46
C GLY A 21 -23.99 -6.88 11.03
N ILE A 22 -23.82 -6.84 9.73
CA ILE A 22 -22.62 -6.52 8.99
C ILE A 22 -22.03 -5.23 9.60
N LEU A 23 -21.07 -5.37 10.49
CA LEU A 23 -20.15 -4.28 10.84
C LEU A 23 -19.27 -4.10 9.60
N VAL A 24 -19.77 -3.38 8.60
CA VAL A 24 -18.92 -2.77 7.59
C VAL A 24 -18.10 -1.74 8.32
N SER A 25 -16.97 -2.18 8.88
CA SER A 25 -15.94 -1.29 9.37
C SER A 25 -15.39 -0.56 8.15
N CYS A 26 -15.86 0.64 7.92
CA CYS A 26 -15.24 1.59 7.02
C CYS A 26 -13.93 2.02 7.71
N SER A 27 -12.88 1.20 7.59
CA SER A 27 -11.56 1.58 8.09
C SER A 27 -11.02 2.67 7.17
N LYS A 28 -10.82 3.87 7.72
CA LYS A 28 -10.05 4.92 7.07
C LYS A 28 -8.70 4.34 6.64
N ALA A 29 -8.24 4.67 5.45
CA ALA A 29 -6.90 4.28 5.00
C ALA A 29 -5.83 4.80 5.99
N PRO A 30 -4.75 4.05 6.22
CA PRO A 30 -3.74 4.42 7.20
C PRO A 30 -2.96 5.65 6.75
N ASP A 31 -2.80 6.64 7.62
CA ASP A 31 -2.02 7.84 7.36
C ASP A 31 -0.50 7.54 7.26
N PHE A 32 -0.05 6.40 7.82
CA PHE A 32 1.35 5.94 7.78
C PHE A 32 1.45 4.49 7.33
N ILE A 33 2.45 4.20 6.51
CA ILE A 33 2.78 2.86 6.04
C ILE A 33 4.21 2.54 6.48
N THR A 34 4.43 1.31 6.93
CA THR A 34 5.78 0.79 7.18
C THR A 34 5.96 -0.49 6.39
N VAL A 35 7.06 -0.57 5.63
CA VAL A 35 7.48 -1.77 4.89
C VAL A 35 8.94 -2.06 5.23
N THR A 36 9.26 -3.33 5.49
CA THR A 36 10.64 -3.76 5.76
C THR A 36 11.16 -4.60 4.60
N SER A 37 12.46 -4.65 4.41
CA SER A 37 13.10 -5.61 3.50
C SER A 37 12.83 -7.05 3.92
N PRO A 38 12.95 -8.05 3.02
CA PRO A 38 12.79 -9.46 3.37
C PRO A 38 13.69 -9.92 4.53
N ASP A 39 14.92 -9.40 4.62
CA ASP A 39 15.86 -9.68 5.73
C ASP A 39 15.63 -8.82 6.99
N GLY A 40 14.67 -7.87 6.94
CA GLY A 40 14.28 -7.00 8.06
C GLY A 40 15.24 -5.85 8.38
N LYS A 41 16.33 -5.66 7.62
CA LYS A 41 17.34 -4.65 7.91
C LYS A 41 16.98 -3.25 7.44
N ILE A 42 16.33 -3.15 6.28
CA ILE A 42 15.85 -1.88 5.74
C ILE A 42 14.38 -1.69 6.11
N LYS A 43 14.06 -0.51 6.63
CA LYS A 43 12.71 -0.10 6.98
C LYS A 43 12.37 1.18 6.25
N LEU A 44 11.36 1.12 5.40
CA LEU A 44 10.72 2.26 4.77
C LEU A 44 9.53 2.70 5.61
N VAL A 45 9.44 4.00 5.91
CA VAL A 45 8.25 4.63 6.50
C VAL A 45 7.73 5.67 5.53
N VAL A 46 6.46 5.58 5.18
CA VAL A 46 5.76 6.53 4.28
C VAL A 46 4.67 7.23 5.06
N ASP A 47 4.65 8.55 5.01
CA ASP A 47 3.58 9.41 5.51
C ASP A 47 2.70 9.83 4.33
N LEU A 48 1.39 9.62 4.45
CA LEU A 48 0.37 9.90 3.43
C LEU A 48 -0.63 10.96 3.86
N LYS A 49 -0.40 11.64 4.98
CA LYS A 49 -1.39 12.48 5.64
C LYS A 49 -1.77 13.72 4.82
N ASP A 50 -0.85 14.63 4.60
CA ASP A 50 -1.10 15.90 3.89
C ASP A 50 -0.37 15.93 2.53
N SER A 51 0.81 15.35 2.50
CA SER A 51 1.63 15.15 1.32
C SER A 51 2.42 13.87 1.50
N VAL A 52 2.70 13.20 0.40
CA VAL A 52 3.53 11.99 0.46
C VAL A 52 4.95 12.37 0.83
N SER A 53 5.44 11.76 1.92
CA SER A 53 6.85 11.81 2.27
C SER A 53 7.32 10.42 2.71
N TYR A 54 8.62 10.17 2.59
CA TYR A 54 9.20 8.88 2.97
C TYR A 54 10.51 9.07 3.73
N SER A 55 10.83 8.09 4.55
CA SER A 55 12.12 7.99 5.22
C SER A 55 12.61 6.53 5.18
N ILE A 56 13.93 6.36 5.22
CA ILE A 56 14.57 5.05 5.16
C ILE A 56 15.51 4.91 6.36
N VAL A 57 15.36 3.78 7.05
CA VAL A 57 16.21 3.38 8.18
C VAL A 57 16.87 2.04 7.84
N HIS A 58 18.16 1.90 8.09
CA HIS A 58 18.91 0.66 7.93
C HIS A 58 19.57 0.30 9.26
N GLU A 59 19.26 -0.88 9.80
CA GLU A 59 19.80 -1.38 11.09
C GLU A 59 19.72 -0.38 12.25
N GLY A 60 18.65 0.47 12.24
CA GLY A 60 18.42 1.49 13.26
C GLY A 60 18.99 2.87 12.94
N GLU A 61 19.80 3.01 11.91
CA GLU A 61 20.35 4.30 11.46
C GLU A 61 19.48 4.92 10.36
N VAL A 62 19.21 6.22 10.45
CA VAL A 62 18.44 6.97 9.45
C VAL A 62 19.34 7.25 8.24
N LEU A 63 19.08 6.59 7.11
CA LEU A 63 19.77 6.84 5.85
C LEU A 63 19.15 7.99 5.06
N VAL A 64 17.80 8.05 5.05
CA VAL A 64 17.05 9.12 4.41
C VAL A 64 16.09 9.70 5.42
N SER A 65 16.31 10.97 5.77
CA SER A 65 15.37 11.75 6.58
C SER A 65 14.05 11.97 5.83
N PRO A 66 12.95 12.32 6.50
CA PRO A 66 11.68 12.56 5.83
C PRO A 66 11.83 13.48 4.63
N SER A 67 11.58 12.94 3.45
CA SER A 67 11.75 13.59 2.15
C SER A 67 10.43 13.58 1.38
N ALA A 68 10.01 14.73 0.88
CA ALA A 68 8.78 14.87 0.11
C ALA A 68 8.89 14.11 -1.22
N LEU A 69 7.78 13.52 -1.65
CA LEU A 69 7.65 12.81 -2.90
C LEU A 69 6.46 13.35 -3.67
N ALA A 70 6.73 14.17 -4.67
CA ALA A 70 5.71 14.78 -5.51
C ALA A 70 6.15 14.80 -6.97
N MET A 71 5.19 14.81 -7.89
CA MET A 71 5.41 15.00 -9.32
C MET A 71 4.49 16.09 -9.83
N LYS A 72 5.07 17.11 -10.47
CA LYS A 72 4.34 18.26 -11.01
C LYS A 72 4.19 18.11 -12.52
N PHE A 73 3.02 18.43 -13.02
CA PHE A 73 2.70 18.42 -14.45
C PHE A 73 2.42 19.82 -14.98
N GLU A 74 2.59 19.98 -16.29
CA GLU A 74 2.08 21.15 -17.00
C GLU A 74 0.57 21.31 -16.75
N GLY A 75 0.07 22.54 -16.63
CA GLY A 75 -1.31 22.79 -16.19
C GLY A 75 -1.52 22.81 -14.66
N GLY A 76 -0.45 22.61 -13.87
CA GLY A 76 -0.45 22.81 -12.42
C GLY A 76 -0.90 21.62 -11.58
N ARG A 77 -1.19 20.47 -12.19
CA ARG A 77 -1.49 19.25 -11.45
C ARG A 77 -0.25 18.76 -10.70
N MET A 78 -0.45 18.28 -9.47
CA MET A 78 0.60 17.67 -8.65
C MET A 78 0.11 16.32 -8.11
N LEU A 79 0.92 15.28 -8.22
CA LEU A 79 0.72 14.00 -7.53
C LEU A 79 1.50 14.01 -6.22
N GLY A 80 0.99 13.30 -5.23
CA GLY A 80 1.61 13.19 -3.90
C GLY A 80 1.31 14.35 -2.96
N VAL A 81 0.42 15.28 -3.32
CA VAL A 81 0.05 16.45 -2.50
C VAL A 81 -1.46 16.61 -2.46
N GLY A 82 -2.04 16.68 -1.24
CA GLY A 82 -3.45 17.03 -1.03
C GLY A 82 -4.46 15.94 -1.41
N GLU A 83 -4.03 14.71 -1.60
CA GLU A 83 -4.90 13.58 -1.98
C GLU A 83 -5.65 13.04 -0.77
N ALA A 84 -6.98 13.17 -0.78
CA ALA A 84 -7.82 12.80 0.36
C ALA A 84 -8.27 11.34 0.38
N SER A 85 -8.19 10.62 -0.76
CA SER A 85 -8.72 9.26 -0.90
C SER A 85 -7.75 8.34 -1.62
N TYR A 86 -7.38 7.26 -0.96
CA TYR A 86 -6.49 6.23 -1.51
C TYR A 86 -6.78 4.86 -0.88
N LYS A 87 -6.27 3.82 -1.52
CA LYS A 87 -6.26 2.45 -0.99
C LYS A 87 -4.82 1.98 -0.86
N VAL A 88 -4.53 1.24 0.20
CA VAL A 88 -3.20 0.70 0.46
C VAL A 88 -3.22 -0.82 0.35
N LYS A 89 -2.24 -1.37 -0.38
CA LYS A 89 -1.93 -2.80 -0.42
C LYS A 89 -0.49 -2.99 -0.03
N ILE A 90 -0.24 -3.92 0.89
CA ILE A 90 1.10 -4.33 1.32
C ILE A 90 1.23 -5.82 1.03
N GLY A 91 2.39 -6.24 0.55
CA GLY A 91 2.66 -7.63 0.24
C GLY A 91 4.13 -7.91 -0.02
N SER A 92 4.40 -9.12 -0.48
CA SER A 92 5.73 -9.60 -0.87
C SER A 92 5.66 -10.15 -2.28
N ALA A 93 6.74 -10.04 -3.03
CA ALA A 93 6.87 -10.59 -4.36
C ALA A 93 8.31 -11.03 -4.63
N SER A 94 8.45 -11.90 -5.62
CA SER A 94 9.75 -12.31 -6.12
C SER A 94 9.70 -12.47 -7.63
N GLU A 95 10.83 -12.21 -8.27
CA GLU A 95 11.00 -12.35 -9.71
C GLU A 95 12.35 -12.99 -10.01
N SER A 96 12.41 -13.81 -11.04
CA SER A 96 13.66 -14.36 -11.55
C SER A 96 13.85 -13.90 -13.00
N VAL A 97 14.93 -13.16 -13.23
CA VAL A 97 15.26 -12.59 -14.52
C VAL A 97 16.45 -13.35 -15.13
N ASP A 98 16.34 -13.75 -16.39
CA ASP A 98 17.45 -14.32 -17.13
C ASP A 98 18.47 -13.23 -17.45
N ALA A 99 19.71 -13.43 -17.01
CA ALA A 99 20.81 -12.48 -17.16
C ALA A 99 22.00 -13.13 -17.91
N PRO A 100 21.87 -13.39 -19.22
CA PRO A 100 22.83 -14.21 -19.99
C PRO A 100 24.24 -13.63 -20.07
N PHE A 101 24.39 -12.32 -19.79
CA PHE A 101 25.70 -11.64 -19.81
C PHE A 101 26.35 -11.49 -18.41
N TYR A 102 25.70 -12.00 -17.37
CA TYR A 102 26.22 -11.95 -16.01
C TYR A 102 26.83 -13.30 -15.59
N ARG A 103 27.58 -13.27 -14.51
CA ARG A 103 28.25 -14.45 -13.95
C ARG A 103 27.26 -15.56 -13.51
N GLN A 104 26.01 -15.17 -13.24
CA GLN A 104 24.88 -16.06 -13.00
C GLN A 104 23.85 -15.88 -14.11
N ASN A 105 23.45 -16.96 -14.74
CA ASN A 105 22.45 -16.94 -15.81
C ASN A 105 21.05 -16.51 -15.36
N LYS A 106 20.78 -16.51 -14.05
CA LYS A 106 19.54 -16.07 -13.45
C LYS A 106 19.83 -15.22 -12.23
N ILE A 107 19.11 -14.11 -12.12
CA ILE A 107 19.12 -13.23 -10.95
C ILE A 107 17.74 -13.33 -10.33
N SER A 108 17.67 -13.74 -9.06
CA SER A 108 16.44 -13.71 -8.28
C SER A 108 16.40 -12.44 -7.45
N ALA A 109 15.29 -11.70 -7.55
CA ALA A 109 15.00 -10.53 -6.73
C ALA A 109 13.77 -10.83 -5.87
N GLU A 110 13.86 -10.53 -4.59
CA GLU A 110 12.76 -10.63 -3.63
C GLU A 110 12.56 -9.28 -2.98
N TRP A 111 11.31 -8.86 -2.82
CA TRP A 111 11.00 -7.59 -2.18
C TRP A 111 9.66 -7.62 -1.46
N ASN A 112 9.54 -6.79 -0.45
CA ASN A 112 8.26 -6.40 0.11
C ASN A 112 7.83 -5.09 -0.52
N TYR A 113 6.53 -4.88 -0.69
CA TYR A 113 6.01 -3.69 -1.35
C TYR A 113 4.85 -3.04 -0.59
N ALA A 114 4.69 -1.75 -0.81
CA ALA A 114 3.46 -1.02 -0.57
C ALA A 114 3.01 -0.36 -1.87
N ARG A 115 1.75 -0.54 -2.21
CA ARG A 115 1.07 0.09 -3.33
C ARG A 115 -0.03 0.98 -2.78
N VAL A 116 0.00 2.25 -3.16
CA VAL A 116 -0.99 3.26 -2.79
C VAL A 116 -1.74 3.63 -4.06
N ASP A 117 -2.97 3.14 -4.18
CA ASP A 117 -3.83 3.35 -5.34
C ASP A 117 -4.70 4.60 -5.10
N TYR A 118 -4.54 5.63 -5.91
CA TYR A 118 -5.37 6.82 -6.00
C TYR A 118 -6.41 6.68 -7.14
N ALA A 119 -7.09 7.75 -7.52
CA ALA A 119 -8.17 7.68 -8.50
C ALA A 119 -7.69 7.30 -9.92
N ASP A 120 -6.58 7.90 -10.38
CA ASP A 120 -6.04 7.77 -11.73
C ASP A 120 -4.50 7.68 -11.76
N TRP A 121 -3.91 7.35 -10.63
CA TRP A 121 -2.48 7.08 -10.50
C TRP A 121 -2.20 6.21 -9.28
N THR A 122 -1.04 5.59 -9.27
CA THR A 122 -0.57 4.75 -8.18
C THR A 122 0.85 5.11 -7.81
N LEU A 123 1.18 5.02 -6.52
CA LEU A 123 2.54 5.07 -6.03
C LEU A 123 2.91 3.69 -5.50
N GLU A 124 3.93 3.08 -6.10
CA GLU A 124 4.47 1.79 -5.66
C GLU A 124 5.85 1.97 -5.05
N PHE A 125 6.03 1.42 -3.86
CA PHE A 125 7.30 1.27 -3.18
C PHE A 125 7.70 -0.20 -3.16
N ARG A 126 8.97 -0.49 -3.42
CA ARG A 126 9.58 -1.81 -3.28
C ARG A 126 10.78 -1.72 -2.37
N VAL A 127 10.83 -2.58 -1.37
CA VAL A 127 11.91 -2.65 -0.39
C VAL A 127 12.63 -3.98 -0.57
N TYR A 128 13.82 -3.90 -1.13
CA TYR A 128 14.75 -5.01 -1.34
C TYR A 128 15.73 -5.10 -0.15
N ASN A 129 16.52 -6.17 -0.08
CA ASN A 129 17.59 -6.28 0.91
C ASN A 129 18.71 -5.26 0.68
N GLU A 130 18.88 -4.80 -0.58
CA GLU A 130 19.93 -3.88 -1.01
C GLU A 130 19.47 -2.42 -1.08
N GLY A 131 18.17 -2.15 -0.97
CA GLY A 131 17.67 -0.78 -1.09
C GLY A 131 16.17 -0.65 -1.28
N VAL A 132 15.74 0.58 -1.54
CA VAL A 132 14.36 0.96 -1.77
C VAL A 132 14.22 1.58 -3.15
N ALA A 133 13.18 1.18 -3.87
CA ALA A 133 12.77 1.79 -5.12
C ALA A 133 11.32 2.26 -5.02
N TRP A 134 10.97 3.27 -5.78
CA TRP A 134 9.59 3.74 -5.92
C TRP A 134 9.32 4.23 -7.34
N ARG A 135 8.04 4.23 -7.72
CA ARG A 135 7.58 4.76 -9.00
C ARG A 135 6.15 5.29 -8.92
N PHE A 136 5.87 6.28 -9.75
CA PHE A 136 4.52 6.68 -10.09
C PHE A 136 4.04 5.88 -11.32
N GLU A 137 2.82 5.37 -11.29
CA GLU A 137 2.10 4.79 -12.41
C GLU A 137 0.87 5.65 -12.65
N THR A 138 0.69 6.16 -13.86
CA THR A 138 -0.43 7.04 -14.21
C THR A 138 -1.35 6.35 -15.23
N GLU A 139 -2.66 6.54 -15.07
CA GLU A 139 -3.72 6.05 -15.96
C GLU A 139 -4.45 7.25 -16.59
N PHE A 140 -3.69 8.26 -17.05
CA PHE A 140 -4.25 9.46 -17.65
C PHE A 140 -4.81 9.16 -19.05
N GLU A 141 -5.94 9.78 -19.39
CA GLU A 141 -6.58 9.64 -20.72
C GLU A 141 -5.78 10.31 -21.86
N SER A 142 -4.87 11.22 -21.53
CA SER A 142 -4.03 11.97 -22.48
C SER A 142 -2.60 12.07 -21.99
N ASP A 143 -1.70 12.37 -22.92
CA ASP A 143 -0.29 12.65 -22.63
C ASP A 143 -0.17 13.82 -21.65
N ALA A 144 0.77 13.68 -20.70
CA ALA A 144 1.03 14.69 -19.68
C ALA A 144 2.53 14.99 -19.64
N VAL A 145 2.88 16.27 -19.56
CA VAL A 145 4.26 16.74 -19.49
C VAL A 145 4.64 16.94 -18.02
N VAL A 146 5.68 16.23 -17.58
CA VAL A 146 6.25 16.40 -16.24
C VAL A 146 7.15 17.63 -16.24
N LEU A 147 7.02 18.45 -15.21
CA LEU A 147 7.85 19.63 -14.98
C LEU A 147 8.93 19.32 -13.92
N ASP A 148 10.11 19.87 -14.12
CA ASP A 148 11.22 19.85 -13.15
C ASP A 148 10.94 20.75 -11.94
#